data_14febbbae3771caf3570686bfbb5afff
#
_entry.id   14febbbae3771caf3570686bfbb5afff
#
_cell.length_a   1.000
_cell.length_b   1.000
_cell.length_c   1.000
_cell.angle_alpha   90.00
_cell.angle_beta   90.00
_cell.angle_gamma   90.00
#
_symmetry.space_group_name_H-M   'P 1'
#
loop_
_entity.id
_entity.type
_entity.pdbx_description
1 polymer ?
#
loop_
_entity_poly.entity_id
_entity_poly.type
_entity_poly.pdbx_seq_one_letter_code
_entity_poly.pdbx_strand_id
1 'polypeptide(L)'
;MRTAFSDTLVRLAKADPNVLLLTGDHGYALFDEFRKECPDQYINAGIAEQNMVGMAAGLARAGFRPFVYGLSAFIPVRVIEQIKLDIAHDQLPVVLIGDGAGFVYSHLGTSHQSTEDIACTRAIPGLAIYSPSDRFELTACMEMAYQQKGAVYLRMGKSDRGDVHSQLPALRTGTLLNVKAGNSADITFIATGSMVRTAVDIATANYPDAAVWSAPCIKPLDVAQVTAICKQNRLLVVLEEHSVLGGLGSVITEIASEFAPVPVLRIGVRDRFSHHCGSYDYLLKEHGLDRFAIEQQILSFRSTIRS
;
A
#
# COMPACT_ATOMS: atom_id res chain seq x y z
N MET A 1 -0.05 12.66 3.95
CA MET A 1 -0.26 11.42 4.72
C MET A 1 0.33 11.44 6.13
N ARG A 2 1.57 11.88 6.38
CA ARG A 2 2.21 11.81 7.73
C ARG A 2 1.40 12.48 8.84
N THR A 3 0.89 13.69 8.61
CA THR A 3 0.01 14.40 9.57
C THR A 3 -1.27 13.61 9.81
N ALA A 4 -1.95 13.16 8.75
CA ALA A 4 -3.18 12.37 8.88
C ALA A 4 -2.96 11.04 9.64
N PHE A 5 -1.76 10.42 9.47
CA PHE A 5 -1.36 9.24 10.24
C PHE A 5 -1.27 9.58 11.74
N SER A 6 -0.49 10.62 12.08
CA SER A 6 -0.30 11.05 13.48
C SER A 6 -1.63 11.41 14.14
N ASP A 7 -2.43 12.25 13.49
CA ASP A 7 -3.73 12.70 14.01
C ASP A 7 -4.69 11.53 14.25
N THR A 8 -4.75 10.59 13.29
CA THR A 8 -5.62 9.42 13.40
C THR A 8 -5.16 8.51 14.54
N LEU A 9 -3.85 8.27 14.66
CA LEU A 9 -3.31 7.41 15.71
C LEU A 9 -3.52 7.99 17.10
N VAL A 10 -3.28 9.30 17.28
CA VAL A 10 -3.57 10.03 18.55
C VAL A 10 -5.04 9.93 18.89
N ARG A 11 -5.93 10.13 17.93
CA ARG A 11 -7.37 10.03 18.14
C ARG A 11 -7.80 8.62 18.58
N LEU A 12 -7.26 7.58 17.95
CA LEU A 12 -7.55 6.20 18.31
C LEU A 12 -7.03 5.87 19.72
N ALA A 13 -5.80 6.29 20.05
CA ALA A 13 -5.19 6.04 21.35
C ALA A 13 -5.91 6.79 22.50
N LYS A 14 -6.39 8.00 22.27
CA LYS A 14 -7.22 8.74 23.26
C LYS A 14 -8.58 8.06 23.49
N ALA A 15 -9.12 7.41 22.47
CA ALA A 15 -10.42 6.73 22.58
C ALA A 15 -10.31 5.33 23.19
N ASP A 16 -9.15 4.67 23.06
CA ASP A 16 -8.93 3.32 23.56
C ASP A 16 -7.54 3.18 24.21
N PRO A 17 -7.47 3.02 25.55
CA PRO A 17 -6.21 2.86 26.28
C PRO A 17 -5.44 1.58 25.91
N ASN A 18 -6.07 0.63 25.20
CA ASN A 18 -5.38 -0.57 24.72
C ASN A 18 -4.60 -0.34 23.43
N VAL A 19 -4.80 0.77 22.74
CA VAL A 19 -3.98 1.14 21.57
C VAL A 19 -2.57 1.49 22.05
N LEU A 20 -1.56 0.80 21.52
CA LEU A 20 -0.16 1.04 21.83
C LEU A 20 0.60 1.35 20.55
N LEU A 21 1.50 2.33 20.60
CA LEU A 21 2.46 2.60 19.54
C LEU A 21 3.83 2.04 19.92
N LEU A 22 4.33 1.09 19.10
CA LEU A 22 5.69 0.58 19.19
C LEU A 22 6.53 1.13 18.04
N THR A 23 7.71 1.64 18.33
CA THR A 23 8.66 2.16 17.34
C THR A 23 10.08 1.71 17.63
N GLY A 24 10.89 1.57 16.58
CA GLY A 24 12.28 1.16 16.65
C GLY A 24 13.26 2.34 16.48
N ASP A 25 13.15 3.37 17.31
CA ASP A 25 14.02 4.57 17.29
C ASP A 25 13.94 5.36 15.97
N HIS A 26 12.74 5.41 15.37
CA HIS A 26 12.44 6.25 14.20
C HIS A 26 11.14 7.05 14.41
N GLY A 27 10.85 7.94 13.44
CA GLY A 27 9.62 8.72 13.44
C GLY A 27 9.64 9.91 14.40
N TYR A 28 10.81 10.47 14.69
CA TYR A 28 11.00 11.55 15.68
C TYR A 28 9.85 12.56 15.72
N ALA A 29 9.84 13.59 14.92
CA ALA A 29 8.80 14.63 14.94
C ALA A 29 7.38 14.11 14.64
N LEU A 30 7.25 12.95 14.00
CA LEU A 30 5.97 12.32 13.68
C LEU A 30 5.19 11.93 14.95
N PHE A 31 5.90 11.56 16.01
CA PHE A 31 5.29 11.07 17.26
C PHE A 31 5.38 12.04 18.43
N ASP A 32 5.77 13.29 18.21
CA ASP A 32 5.86 14.29 19.29
C ASP A 32 4.48 14.50 19.94
N GLU A 33 3.43 14.65 19.14
CA GLU A 33 2.07 14.80 19.66
C GLU A 33 1.58 13.53 20.35
N PHE A 34 1.88 12.36 19.81
CA PHE A 34 1.50 11.08 20.45
C PHE A 34 2.18 10.92 21.82
N ARG A 35 3.47 11.21 21.91
CA ARG A 35 4.22 11.14 23.18
C ARG A 35 3.70 12.12 24.23
N LYS A 36 3.26 13.29 23.78
CA LYS A 36 2.69 14.31 24.66
C LYS A 36 1.29 13.93 25.16
N GLU A 37 0.43 13.45 24.28
CA GLU A 37 -0.99 13.23 24.55
C GLU A 37 -1.30 11.83 25.10
N CYS A 38 -0.47 10.84 24.77
CA CYS A 38 -0.65 9.42 25.13
C CYS A 38 0.69 8.78 25.60
N PRO A 39 1.39 9.35 26.59
CA PRO A 39 2.74 8.92 26.98
C PRO A 39 2.81 7.46 27.43
N ASP A 40 1.81 6.96 28.14
CA ASP A 40 1.75 5.61 28.66
C ASP A 40 1.45 4.55 27.57
N GLN A 41 1.10 4.98 26.37
CA GLN A 41 0.78 4.13 25.23
C GLN A 41 1.93 4.12 24.20
N TYR A 42 3.06 4.76 24.49
CA TYR A 42 4.23 4.82 23.61
C TYR A 42 5.36 3.94 24.13
N ILE A 43 5.86 3.06 23.25
CA ILE A 43 6.97 2.16 23.54
C ILE A 43 8.04 2.30 22.47
N ASN A 44 9.25 2.72 22.87
CA ASN A 44 10.43 2.64 22.02
C ASN A 44 11.16 1.33 22.29
N ALA A 45 11.11 0.41 21.34
CA ALA A 45 11.73 -0.91 21.44
C ALA A 45 13.22 -0.92 21.04
N GLY A 46 13.76 0.24 20.64
CA GLY A 46 15.12 0.35 20.09
C GLY A 46 15.20 -0.20 18.66
N ILE A 47 16.42 -0.23 18.12
CA ILE A 47 16.69 -0.73 16.75
C ILE A 47 16.71 -2.26 16.77
N ALA A 48 15.54 -2.87 16.97
CA ALA A 48 15.39 -4.31 17.17
C ALA A 48 14.02 -4.77 16.63
N GLU A 49 13.81 -4.68 15.32
CA GLU A 49 12.48 -4.88 14.69
C GLU A 49 11.90 -6.28 14.98
N GLN A 50 12.72 -7.34 15.00
CA GLN A 50 12.26 -8.68 15.32
C GLN A 50 11.72 -8.77 16.75
N ASN A 51 12.46 -8.19 17.71
CA ASN A 51 12.01 -8.13 19.12
C ASN A 51 10.75 -7.27 19.24
N MET A 52 10.69 -6.13 18.56
CA MET A 52 9.52 -5.24 18.56
C MET A 52 8.25 -5.94 18.07
N VAL A 53 8.33 -6.74 17.01
CA VAL A 53 7.20 -7.51 16.48
C VAL A 53 6.81 -8.64 17.45
N GLY A 54 7.78 -9.32 18.08
CA GLY A 54 7.52 -10.31 19.14
C GLY A 54 6.86 -9.69 20.36
N MET A 55 7.31 -8.50 20.79
CA MET A 55 6.67 -7.73 21.88
C MET A 55 5.22 -7.40 21.52
N ALA A 56 4.96 -6.93 20.30
CA ALA A 56 3.61 -6.63 19.84
C ALA A 56 2.70 -7.85 19.87
N ALA A 57 3.21 -9.02 19.49
CA ALA A 57 2.45 -10.28 19.60
C ALA A 57 2.09 -10.60 21.05
N GLY A 58 3.04 -10.46 21.98
CA GLY A 58 2.79 -10.67 23.43
C GLY A 58 1.76 -9.68 23.98
N LEU A 59 1.87 -8.40 23.64
CA LEU A 59 0.92 -7.36 24.03
C LEU A 59 -0.48 -7.61 23.46
N ALA A 60 -0.58 -8.04 22.20
CA ALA A 60 -1.86 -8.39 21.59
C ALA A 60 -2.54 -9.59 22.29
N ARG A 61 -1.77 -10.60 22.69
CA ARG A 61 -2.30 -11.73 23.53
C ARG A 61 -2.76 -11.25 24.91
N ALA A 62 -2.17 -10.18 25.44
CA ALA A 62 -2.60 -9.56 26.70
C ALA A 62 -3.83 -8.63 26.54
N GLY A 63 -4.38 -8.49 25.34
CA GLY A 63 -5.58 -7.71 25.07
C GLY A 63 -5.34 -6.30 24.52
N PHE A 64 -4.08 -5.91 24.31
CA PHE A 64 -3.76 -4.62 23.68
C PHE A 64 -3.93 -4.64 22.15
N ARG A 65 -3.92 -3.46 21.56
CA ARG A 65 -3.95 -3.22 20.10
C ARG A 65 -2.69 -2.51 19.63
N PRO A 66 -1.61 -3.25 19.37
CA PRO A 66 -0.33 -2.66 18.97
C PRO A 66 -0.35 -2.14 17.54
N PHE A 67 0.13 -0.90 17.38
CA PHE A 67 0.56 -0.32 16.11
C PHE A 67 2.09 -0.33 16.10
N VAL A 68 2.68 -1.12 15.23
CA VAL A 68 4.13 -1.31 15.11
C VAL A 68 4.63 -0.48 13.93
N TYR A 69 5.39 0.56 14.21
CA TYR A 69 5.88 1.47 13.18
C TYR A 69 7.36 1.23 12.88
N GLY A 70 7.67 1.08 11.60
CA GLY A 70 9.03 1.04 11.08
C GLY A 70 9.08 1.39 9.61
N LEU A 71 10.30 1.41 9.03
CA LEU A 71 10.45 1.59 7.60
C LEU A 71 9.96 0.36 6.84
N SER A 72 9.28 0.55 5.71
CA SER A 72 8.75 -0.56 4.92
C SER A 72 9.84 -1.49 4.36
N ALA A 73 11.07 -1.01 4.22
CA ALA A 73 12.23 -1.84 3.89
C ALA A 73 12.64 -2.79 5.04
N PHE A 74 12.20 -2.51 6.27
CA PHE A 74 12.52 -3.32 7.45
C PHE A 74 11.29 -4.07 7.97
N ILE A 75 10.16 -3.42 7.98
CA ILE A 75 8.86 -4.04 8.26
C ILE A 75 8.07 -4.01 6.94
N PRO A 76 7.77 -5.15 6.30
CA PRO A 76 7.69 -6.50 6.90
C PRO A 76 8.88 -7.44 6.62
N VAL A 77 9.76 -7.13 5.68
CA VAL A 77 10.69 -8.12 5.11
C VAL A 77 11.65 -8.72 6.14
N ARG A 78 12.26 -7.86 6.97
CA ARG A 78 13.19 -8.30 8.04
C ARG A 78 12.54 -9.16 9.11
N VAL A 79 11.23 -9.06 9.29
CA VAL A 79 10.45 -9.66 10.39
C VAL A 79 9.35 -10.60 9.91
N ILE A 80 9.52 -11.15 8.71
CA ILE A 80 8.49 -11.96 8.05
C ILE A 80 8.16 -13.24 8.83
N GLU A 81 9.14 -13.83 9.51
CA GLU A 81 8.94 -15.01 10.34
C GLU A 81 8.07 -14.69 11.54
N GLN A 82 8.38 -13.61 12.26
CA GLN A 82 7.60 -13.15 13.41
C GLN A 82 6.18 -12.76 13.01
N ILE A 83 6.01 -12.09 11.86
CA ILE A 83 4.68 -11.79 11.32
C ILE A 83 3.89 -13.08 11.09
N LYS A 84 4.51 -14.09 10.47
CA LYS A 84 3.85 -15.35 10.14
C LYS A 84 3.48 -16.16 11.37
N LEU A 85 4.46 -16.39 12.26
CA LEU A 85 4.31 -17.33 13.40
C LEU A 85 3.69 -16.69 14.61
N ASP A 86 4.14 -15.48 14.97
CA ASP A 86 3.74 -14.88 16.25
C ASP A 86 2.44 -14.08 16.15
N ILE A 87 2.10 -13.57 14.96
CA ILE A 87 0.97 -12.67 14.75
C ILE A 87 -0.11 -13.29 13.86
N ALA A 88 0.21 -13.61 12.59
CA ALA A 88 -0.81 -14.00 11.61
C ALA A 88 -1.39 -15.40 11.90
N HIS A 89 -0.56 -16.35 12.35
CA HIS A 89 -1.01 -17.71 12.71
C HIS A 89 -2.09 -17.67 13.81
N ASP A 90 -1.90 -16.84 14.83
CA ASP A 90 -2.81 -16.69 15.96
C ASP A 90 -3.89 -15.62 15.73
N GLN A 91 -3.91 -15.03 14.52
CA GLN A 91 -4.86 -13.97 14.12
C GLN A 91 -4.89 -12.78 15.10
N LEU A 92 -3.72 -12.37 15.61
CA LEU A 92 -3.63 -11.29 16.58
C LEU A 92 -3.90 -9.92 15.95
N PRO A 93 -4.60 -8.99 16.63
CA PRO A 93 -4.96 -7.68 16.11
C PRO A 93 -3.77 -6.70 16.17
N VAL A 94 -2.73 -6.97 15.41
CA VAL A 94 -1.52 -6.13 15.29
C VAL A 94 -1.55 -5.39 13.96
N VAL A 95 -1.35 -4.07 14.00
CA VAL A 95 -1.21 -3.23 12.82
C VAL A 95 0.26 -2.92 12.60
N LEU A 96 0.82 -3.48 11.53
CA LEU A 96 2.19 -3.26 11.10
C LEU A 96 2.24 -2.09 10.12
N ILE A 97 2.96 -1.03 10.44
CA ILE A 97 3.09 0.17 9.61
C ILE A 97 4.45 0.14 8.92
N GLY A 98 4.45 0.05 7.60
CA GLY A 98 5.64 0.21 6.77
C GLY A 98 5.70 1.61 6.17
N ASP A 99 6.43 2.53 6.78
CA ASP A 99 6.63 3.89 6.25
C ASP A 99 7.72 3.91 5.18
N GLY A 100 7.50 4.71 4.16
CA GLY A 100 8.48 4.91 3.11
C GLY A 100 8.52 3.83 2.04
N ALA A 101 7.37 3.25 1.73
CA ALA A 101 7.23 2.22 0.70
C ALA A 101 7.64 2.71 -0.69
N GLY A 102 8.09 1.79 -1.52
CA GLY A 102 8.63 2.08 -2.85
C GLY A 102 9.95 2.81 -2.78
N PHE A 103 10.04 3.96 -3.44
CA PHE A 103 11.24 4.77 -3.56
C PHE A 103 11.27 6.01 -2.64
N VAL A 104 10.46 6.07 -1.60
CA VAL A 104 10.37 7.26 -0.71
C VAL A 104 11.74 7.62 -0.14
N TYR A 105 12.53 6.63 0.30
CA TYR A 105 13.89 6.82 0.81
C TYR A 105 14.96 6.67 -0.29
N SER A 106 14.68 7.22 -1.46
CA SER A 106 15.46 7.14 -2.69
C SER A 106 16.96 7.42 -2.52
N HIS A 107 17.31 8.41 -1.69
CA HIS A 107 18.70 8.83 -1.45
C HIS A 107 19.53 7.82 -0.67
N LEU A 108 18.87 6.94 0.10
CA LEU A 108 19.52 5.95 0.95
C LEU A 108 19.83 4.63 0.22
N GLY A 109 19.40 4.52 -1.04
CA GLY A 109 19.69 3.36 -1.88
C GLY A 109 18.83 2.14 -1.58
N THR A 110 19.20 1.03 -2.19
CA THR A 110 18.44 -0.24 -2.20
C THR A 110 18.13 -0.78 -0.81
N SER A 111 18.99 -0.53 0.18
CA SER A 111 18.74 -0.97 1.56
C SER A 111 17.52 -0.32 2.23
N HIS A 112 17.03 0.80 1.68
CA HIS A 112 15.90 1.56 2.20
C HIS A 112 14.74 1.66 1.18
N GLN A 113 14.92 1.15 -0.02
CA GLN A 113 13.84 0.99 -1.00
C GLN A 113 13.02 -0.24 -0.61
N SER A 114 11.70 -0.15 -0.77
CA SER A 114 10.77 -1.24 -0.46
C SER A 114 9.87 -1.48 -1.66
N THR A 115 10.34 -2.32 -2.56
CA THR A 115 9.66 -2.66 -3.82
C THR A 115 9.12 -4.08 -3.86
N GLU A 116 9.28 -4.85 -2.77
CA GLU A 116 8.94 -6.26 -2.65
C GLU A 116 8.03 -6.60 -1.45
N ASP A 117 7.72 -5.61 -0.62
CA ASP A 117 7.01 -5.77 0.65
C ASP A 117 5.62 -6.42 0.49
N ILE A 118 4.85 -6.04 -0.54
CA ILE A 118 3.55 -6.67 -0.84
C ILE A 118 3.75 -8.13 -1.25
N ALA A 119 4.69 -8.40 -2.15
CA ALA A 119 4.96 -9.75 -2.65
C ALA A 119 5.34 -10.72 -1.52
N CYS A 120 6.22 -10.27 -0.61
CA CYS A 120 6.67 -11.07 0.53
C CYS A 120 5.55 -11.38 1.52
N THR A 121 4.61 -10.46 1.70
CA THR A 121 3.55 -10.58 2.71
C THR A 121 2.25 -11.18 2.18
N ARG A 122 1.99 -11.05 0.89
CA ARG A 122 0.73 -11.47 0.28
C ARG A 122 0.45 -12.97 0.46
N ALA A 123 1.48 -13.80 0.48
CA ALA A 123 1.36 -15.24 0.66
C ALA A 123 1.07 -15.67 2.11
N ILE A 124 1.21 -14.78 3.10
CA ILE A 124 0.96 -15.12 4.52
C ILE A 124 -0.55 -15.20 4.77
N PRO A 125 -1.10 -16.38 5.16
CA PRO A 125 -2.53 -16.49 5.48
C PRO A 125 -2.93 -15.56 6.62
N GLY A 126 -4.15 -15.00 6.57
CA GLY A 126 -4.69 -14.16 7.64
C GLY A 126 -4.15 -12.74 7.75
N LEU A 127 -3.10 -12.39 7.01
CA LEU A 127 -2.55 -11.03 6.96
C LEU A 127 -3.29 -10.21 5.90
N ALA A 128 -3.94 -9.12 6.31
CA ALA A 128 -4.49 -8.12 5.39
C ALA A 128 -3.40 -7.12 4.97
N ILE A 129 -3.51 -6.56 3.75
CA ILE A 129 -2.54 -5.59 3.21
C ILE A 129 -3.26 -4.37 2.68
N TYR A 130 -2.94 -3.20 3.25
CA TYR A 130 -3.49 -1.91 2.86
C TYR A 130 -2.40 -1.01 2.30
N SER A 131 -2.70 -0.30 1.22
CA SER A 131 -1.79 0.61 0.51
C SER A 131 -2.54 1.86 0.04
N PRO A 132 -2.85 2.79 0.95
CA PRO A 132 -3.62 3.99 0.68
C PRO A 132 -2.90 4.95 -0.27
N SER A 133 -3.67 5.64 -1.12
CA SER A 133 -3.18 6.59 -2.12
C SER A 133 -2.93 7.99 -1.58
N ASP A 134 -3.74 8.44 -0.64
CA ASP A 134 -3.71 9.79 -0.07
C ASP A 134 -4.06 9.79 1.42
N ARG A 135 -4.14 11.00 2.01
CA ARG A 135 -4.45 11.17 3.43
C ARG A 135 -5.85 10.68 3.82
N PHE A 136 -6.80 10.76 2.93
CA PHE A 136 -8.19 10.34 3.18
C PHE A 136 -8.31 8.82 3.18
N GLU A 137 -7.74 8.15 2.18
CA GLU A 137 -7.63 6.69 2.17
C GLU A 137 -6.83 6.17 3.36
N LEU A 138 -5.74 6.87 3.74
CA LEU A 138 -4.93 6.48 4.90
C LEU A 138 -5.76 6.49 6.19
N THR A 139 -6.51 7.56 6.45
CA THR A 139 -7.40 7.62 7.62
C THR A 139 -8.42 6.49 7.62
N ALA A 140 -9.08 6.25 6.47
CA ALA A 140 -10.05 5.16 6.34
C ALA A 140 -9.40 3.77 6.54
N CYS A 141 -8.21 3.55 5.98
CA CYS A 141 -7.46 2.30 6.16
C CYS A 141 -7.03 2.10 7.62
N MET A 142 -6.61 3.14 8.32
CA MET A 142 -6.25 3.05 9.75
C MET A 142 -7.45 2.71 10.63
N GLU A 143 -8.60 3.33 10.39
CA GLU A 143 -9.84 3.02 11.09
C GLU A 143 -10.28 1.57 10.83
N MET A 144 -10.21 1.13 9.58
CA MET A 144 -10.52 -0.24 9.21
C MET A 144 -9.51 -1.23 9.82
N ALA A 145 -8.21 -0.90 9.85
CA ALA A 145 -7.17 -1.73 10.48
C ALA A 145 -7.39 -1.85 12.00
N TYR A 146 -7.75 -0.75 12.67
CA TYR A 146 -8.09 -0.77 14.10
C TYR A 146 -9.26 -1.70 14.43
N GLN A 147 -10.25 -1.81 13.54
CA GLN A 147 -11.41 -2.66 13.72
C GLN A 147 -11.17 -4.15 13.38
N GLN A 148 -10.05 -4.46 12.67
CA GLN A 148 -9.74 -5.84 12.31
C GLN A 148 -9.45 -6.71 13.52
N LYS A 149 -9.87 -7.98 13.46
CA LYS A 149 -9.58 -8.98 14.47
C LYS A 149 -8.22 -9.64 14.27
N GLY A 150 -7.69 -9.62 13.06
CA GLY A 150 -6.40 -10.20 12.67
C GLY A 150 -5.37 -9.14 12.28
N ALA A 151 -4.22 -9.63 11.84
CA ALA A 151 -3.07 -8.80 11.46
C ALA A 151 -3.31 -7.96 10.20
N VAL A 152 -2.80 -6.73 10.22
CA VAL A 152 -2.82 -5.82 9.06
C VAL A 152 -1.41 -5.31 8.81
N TYR A 153 -0.96 -5.36 7.57
CA TYR A 153 0.16 -4.58 7.07
C TYR A 153 -0.37 -3.35 6.34
N LEU A 154 -0.04 -2.16 6.83
CA LEU A 154 -0.41 -0.87 6.23
C LEU A 154 0.84 -0.21 5.66
N ARG A 155 0.87 -0.09 4.36
CA ARG A 155 1.97 0.40 3.54
C ARG A 155 1.81 1.89 3.28
N MET A 156 2.73 2.72 3.73
CA MET A 156 2.71 4.16 3.51
C MET A 156 3.74 4.58 2.46
N GLY A 157 3.26 4.99 1.30
CA GLY A 157 4.08 5.48 0.19
C GLY A 157 4.34 6.99 0.22
N LYS A 158 4.78 7.54 -0.91
CA LYS A 158 5.06 8.96 -1.10
C LYS A 158 3.82 9.81 -0.86
N SER A 159 3.92 10.78 0.05
CA SER A 159 2.79 11.49 0.62
C SER A 159 2.47 12.83 -0.02
N ASP A 160 3.32 13.34 -0.90
CA ASP A 160 3.24 14.68 -1.51
C ASP A 160 2.85 14.66 -3.00
N ARG A 161 2.21 13.58 -3.46
CA ARG A 161 1.73 13.46 -4.84
C ARG A 161 0.37 14.14 -5.09
N GLY A 162 -0.25 14.62 -4.04
CA GLY A 162 -1.58 15.24 -4.05
C GLY A 162 -2.71 14.24 -3.76
N ASP A 163 -3.80 14.76 -3.22
CA ASP A 163 -4.97 13.96 -2.90
C ASP A 163 -5.77 13.61 -4.16
N VAL A 164 -6.32 12.41 -4.21
CA VAL A 164 -7.27 11.95 -5.23
C VAL A 164 -8.71 12.01 -4.72
N HIS A 165 -8.89 12.07 -3.41
CA HIS A 165 -10.18 12.27 -2.75
C HIS A 165 -10.30 13.68 -2.20
N SER A 166 -11.53 14.19 -2.10
CA SER A 166 -11.86 15.46 -1.44
C SER A 166 -12.42 15.29 -0.02
N GLN A 167 -12.77 14.06 0.36
CA GLN A 167 -13.32 13.69 1.65
C GLN A 167 -13.02 12.22 1.98
N LEU A 168 -13.30 11.80 3.20
CA LEU A 168 -13.10 10.43 3.65
C LEU A 168 -13.96 9.46 2.83
N PRO A 169 -13.38 8.49 2.13
CA PRO A 169 -14.16 7.53 1.34
C PRO A 169 -14.84 6.50 2.25
N ALA A 170 -16.01 6.02 1.82
CA ALA A 170 -16.67 4.87 2.44
C ALA A 170 -15.95 3.58 2.02
N LEU A 171 -14.88 3.24 2.73
CA LEU A 171 -14.05 2.09 2.43
C LEU A 171 -14.64 0.81 3.05
N ARG A 172 -14.63 -0.27 2.25
CA ARG A 172 -14.92 -1.64 2.70
C ARG A 172 -13.74 -2.54 2.38
N THR A 173 -13.51 -3.52 3.21
CA THR A 173 -12.42 -4.48 3.01
C THR A 173 -12.49 -5.10 1.61
N GLY A 174 -11.40 -4.97 0.87
CA GLY A 174 -11.24 -5.56 -0.47
C GLY A 174 -11.80 -4.75 -1.62
N THR A 175 -12.62 -3.72 -1.40
CA THR A 175 -13.23 -2.96 -2.48
C THR A 175 -12.27 -1.97 -3.13
N LEU A 176 -12.35 -1.85 -4.44
CA LEU A 176 -11.74 -0.78 -5.21
C LEU A 176 -12.61 0.49 -5.15
N LEU A 177 -11.98 1.64 -5.07
CA LEU A 177 -12.64 2.95 -5.07
C LEU A 177 -12.54 3.59 -6.46
N ASN A 178 -13.66 3.97 -7.07
CA ASN A 178 -13.66 4.73 -8.32
C ASN A 178 -13.27 6.18 -8.02
N VAL A 179 -12.04 6.57 -8.39
CA VAL A 179 -11.49 7.92 -8.16
C VAL A 179 -11.59 8.83 -9.38
N LYS A 180 -11.84 8.28 -10.55
CA LYS A 180 -12.19 8.99 -11.77
C LYS A 180 -13.20 8.15 -12.53
N ALA A 181 -14.40 8.67 -12.71
CA ALA A 181 -15.41 8.03 -13.53
C ALA A 181 -14.98 8.00 -15.00
N GLY A 182 -15.42 6.97 -15.70
CA GLY A 182 -15.22 6.79 -17.13
C GLY A 182 -16.25 5.82 -17.69
N ASN A 183 -16.54 5.97 -18.97
CA ASN A 183 -17.53 5.17 -19.71
C ASN A 183 -16.90 4.40 -20.90
N SER A 184 -15.58 4.47 -21.05
CA SER A 184 -14.86 3.70 -22.06
C SER A 184 -14.78 2.23 -21.67
N ALA A 185 -15.10 1.35 -22.61
CA ALA A 185 -14.81 -0.08 -22.48
C ALA A 185 -13.44 -0.48 -23.07
N ASP A 186 -12.67 0.49 -23.60
CA ASP A 186 -11.40 0.20 -24.28
C ASP A 186 -10.25 0.01 -23.30
N ILE A 187 -10.17 0.88 -22.27
CA ILE A 187 -9.10 0.87 -21.27
C ILE A 187 -9.61 1.35 -19.91
N THR A 188 -9.17 0.72 -18.85
CA THR A 188 -9.36 1.19 -17.48
C THR A 188 -8.07 1.06 -16.68
N PHE A 189 -7.90 1.92 -15.68
CA PHE A 189 -6.73 1.95 -14.82
C PHE A 189 -7.09 1.43 -13.43
N ILE A 190 -6.23 0.60 -12.87
CA ILE A 190 -6.28 0.19 -11.46
C ILE A 190 -4.92 0.50 -10.86
N ALA A 191 -4.88 1.22 -9.76
CA ALA A 191 -3.60 1.61 -9.16
C ALA A 191 -3.66 1.55 -7.63
N THR A 192 -2.50 1.54 -6.98
CA THR A 192 -2.39 1.56 -5.52
C THR A 192 -1.33 2.54 -5.05
N GLY A 193 -1.49 3.05 -3.83
CA GLY A 193 -0.54 3.96 -3.22
C GLY A 193 -0.30 5.23 -4.06
N SER A 194 0.94 5.69 -4.10
CA SER A 194 1.37 6.89 -4.83
C SER A 194 1.01 6.88 -6.32
N MET A 195 0.86 5.70 -6.93
CA MET A 195 0.61 5.56 -8.36
C MET A 195 -0.85 5.85 -8.76
N VAL A 196 -1.78 5.94 -7.81
CA VAL A 196 -3.17 6.30 -8.10
C VAL A 196 -3.26 7.72 -8.69
N ARG A 197 -2.54 8.69 -8.09
CA ARG A 197 -2.48 10.06 -8.62
C ARG A 197 -1.89 10.08 -10.03
N THR A 198 -0.82 9.34 -10.27
CA THR A 198 -0.21 9.20 -11.59
C THR A 198 -1.19 8.62 -12.61
N ALA A 199 -1.96 7.59 -12.23
CA ALA A 199 -3.00 7.01 -13.09
C ALA A 199 -4.10 8.02 -13.42
N VAL A 200 -4.57 8.81 -12.44
CA VAL A 200 -5.57 9.88 -12.67
C VAL A 200 -5.05 10.93 -13.64
N ASP A 201 -3.80 11.36 -13.46
CA ASP A 201 -3.20 12.38 -14.32
C ASP A 201 -3.04 11.89 -15.77
N ILE A 202 -2.59 10.64 -15.98
CA ILE A 202 -2.46 10.03 -17.32
C ILE A 202 -3.84 9.85 -17.95
N ALA A 203 -4.79 9.30 -17.20
CA ALA A 203 -6.16 9.10 -17.71
C ALA A 203 -6.81 10.43 -18.10
N THR A 204 -6.66 11.46 -17.28
CA THR A 204 -7.23 12.79 -17.59
C THR A 204 -6.63 13.42 -18.83
N ALA A 205 -5.33 13.28 -19.02
CA ALA A 205 -4.62 13.90 -20.15
C ALA A 205 -4.83 13.13 -21.47
N ASN A 206 -4.75 11.80 -21.46
CA ASN A 206 -4.58 11.00 -22.65
C ASN A 206 -5.72 9.99 -22.90
N TYR A 207 -6.51 9.70 -21.85
CA TYR A 207 -7.62 8.73 -21.89
C TYR A 207 -8.84 9.28 -21.13
N PRO A 208 -9.43 10.42 -21.57
CA PRO A 208 -10.43 11.15 -20.78
C PRO A 208 -11.66 10.31 -20.40
N ASP A 209 -12.01 9.34 -21.25
CA ASP A 209 -13.15 8.44 -21.02
C ASP A 209 -12.80 7.18 -20.21
N ALA A 210 -11.53 6.99 -19.84
CA ALA A 210 -11.12 5.85 -19.03
C ALA A 210 -11.47 6.06 -17.55
N ALA A 211 -11.97 5.00 -16.91
CA ALA A 211 -12.12 4.96 -15.46
C ALA A 211 -10.77 4.74 -14.76
N VAL A 212 -10.62 5.29 -13.54
CA VAL A 212 -9.49 5.01 -12.65
C VAL A 212 -10.01 4.51 -11.31
N TRP A 213 -9.46 3.38 -10.89
CA TRP A 213 -9.79 2.73 -9.63
C TRP A 213 -8.58 2.74 -8.70
N SER A 214 -8.77 3.19 -7.46
CA SER A 214 -7.80 2.99 -6.39
C SER A 214 -8.02 1.65 -5.73
N ALA A 215 -6.92 0.93 -5.43
CA ALA A 215 -6.90 -0.30 -4.65
C ALA A 215 -6.24 -0.04 -3.29
N PRO A 216 -6.94 0.58 -2.32
CA PRO A 216 -6.41 0.83 -0.98
C PRO A 216 -6.24 -0.44 -0.15
N CYS A 217 -6.95 -1.51 -0.51
CA CYS A 217 -6.80 -2.85 0.06
C CYS A 217 -6.34 -3.80 -1.05
N ILE A 218 -5.15 -4.40 -0.87
CA ILE A 218 -4.57 -5.34 -1.84
C ILE A 218 -4.92 -6.77 -1.46
N LYS A 219 -5.07 -7.03 -0.17
CA LYS A 219 -5.47 -8.32 0.38
C LYS A 219 -6.35 -8.14 1.61
N PRO A 220 -7.57 -8.73 1.60
CA PRO A 220 -8.19 -9.37 0.44
C PRO A 220 -8.58 -8.37 -0.64
N LEU A 221 -8.87 -8.83 -1.87
CA LEU A 221 -9.51 -8.07 -2.94
C LEU A 221 -10.91 -8.62 -3.18
N ASP A 222 -11.84 -7.74 -3.54
CA ASP A 222 -13.20 -8.14 -3.96
C ASP A 222 -13.13 -8.73 -5.38
N VAL A 223 -13.07 -10.05 -5.43
CA VAL A 223 -12.99 -10.83 -6.68
C VAL A 223 -14.17 -10.53 -7.61
N ALA A 224 -15.37 -10.35 -7.04
CA ALA A 224 -16.57 -10.08 -7.86
C ALA A 224 -16.48 -8.69 -8.52
N GLN A 225 -16.03 -7.67 -7.79
CA GLN A 225 -15.84 -6.33 -8.34
C GLN A 225 -14.76 -6.32 -9.43
N VAL A 226 -13.60 -6.93 -9.18
CA VAL A 226 -12.51 -7.03 -10.17
C VAL A 226 -12.98 -7.78 -11.41
N THR A 227 -13.70 -8.90 -11.25
CA THR A 227 -14.28 -9.68 -12.35
C THR A 227 -15.26 -8.84 -13.19
N ALA A 228 -16.08 -8.02 -12.54
CA ALA A 228 -17.00 -7.12 -13.24
C ALA A 228 -16.25 -6.06 -14.07
N ILE A 229 -15.18 -5.49 -13.51
CA ILE A 229 -14.29 -4.54 -14.22
C ILE A 229 -13.64 -5.23 -15.42
N CYS A 230 -13.13 -6.46 -15.26
CA CYS A 230 -12.54 -7.24 -16.36
C CYS A 230 -13.54 -7.44 -17.51
N LYS A 231 -14.78 -7.84 -17.21
CA LYS A 231 -15.82 -8.08 -18.22
C LYS A 231 -16.26 -6.83 -19.00
N GLN A 232 -16.08 -5.65 -18.40
CA GLN A 232 -16.51 -4.38 -18.99
C GLN A 232 -15.41 -3.70 -19.83
N ASN A 233 -14.17 -4.20 -19.81
CA ASN A 233 -13.03 -3.53 -20.42
C ASN A 233 -12.23 -4.46 -21.34
N ARG A 234 -11.59 -3.87 -22.35
CA ARG A 234 -10.70 -4.59 -23.29
C ARG A 234 -9.25 -4.65 -22.84
N LEU A 235 -8.86 -3.73 -21.96
CA LEU A 235 -7.49 -3.62 -21.42
C LEU A 235 -7.55 -3.07 -20.01
N LEU A 236 -6.89 -3.75 -19.08
CA LEU A 236 -6.60 -3.22 -17.76
C LEU A 236 -5.13 -2.75 -17.71
N VAL A 237 -4.90 -1.54 -17.21
CA VAL A 237 -3.57 -1.01 -16.93
C VAL A 237 -3.42 -0.92 -15.42
N VAL A 238 -2.54 -1.72 -14.85
CA VAL A 238 -2.34 -1.79 -13.39
C VAL A 238 -1.03 -1.11 -13.03
N LEU A 239 -1.08 -0.10 -12.14
CA LEU A 239 0.08 0.70 -11.75
C LEU A 239 0.39 0.52 -10.26
N GLU A 240 1.65 0.25 -9.97
CA GLU A 240 2.14 0.09 -8.60
C GLU A 240 3.62 0.53 -8.48
N GLU A 241 3.95 1.20 -7.39
CA GLU A 241 5.34 1.50 -7.01
C GLU A 241 5.89 0.32 -6.21
N HIS A 242 5.94 -0.82 -6.86
CA HIS A 242 6.30 -2.12 -6.32
C HIS A 242 6.74 -3.03 -7.49
N SER A 243 7.41 -4.12 -7.18
CA SER A 243 7.74 -5.15 -8.18
C SER A 243 6.49 -5.64 -8.90
N VAL A 244 6.59 -5.84 -10.22
CA VAL A 244 5.53 -6.51 -11.01
C VAL A 244 5.34 -7.98 -10.61
N LEU A 245 6.26 -8.54 -9.82
CA LEU A 245 6.19 -9.90 -9.31
C LEU A 245 5.50 -9.89 -7.93
N GLY A 246 4.33 -10.48 -7.83
CA GLY A 246 3.62 -10.70 -6.58
C GLY A 246 2.85 -9.49 -6.00
N GLY A 247 2.88 -8.31 -6.66
CA GLY A 247 2.14 -7.12 -6.24
C GLY A 247 0.68 -7.07 -6.72
N LEU A 248 0.10 -5.88 -6.77
CA LEU A 248 -1.29 -5.64 -7.21
C LEU A 248 -1.52 -6.17 -8.62
N GLY A 249 -0.60 -5.90 -9.55
CA GLY A 249 -0.74 -6.36 -10.94
C GLY A 249 -0.81 -7.87 -11.04
N SER A 250 -0.10 -8.61 -10.18
CA SER A 250 -0.20 -10.07 -10.11
C SER A 250 -1.58 -10.51 -9.64
N VAL A 251 -2.12 -9.91 -8.55
CA VAL A 251 -3.47 -10.24 -8.03
C VAL A 251 -4.54 -10.01 -9.11
N ILE A 252 -4.51 -8.86 -9.76
CA ILE A 252 -5.48 -8.54 -10.83
C ILE A 252 -5.37 -9.55 -11.99
N THR A 253 -4.14 -9.93 -12.37
CA THR A 253 -3.92 -10.91 -13.43
C THR A 253 -4.40 -12.31 -13.03
N GLU A 254 -4.20 -12.73 -11.79
CA GLU A 254 -4.72 -14.00 -11.24
C GLU A 254 -6.25 -14.03 -11.35
N ILE A 255 -6.94 -13.00 -10.84
CA ILE A 255 -8.40 -12.91 -10.90
C ILE A 255 -8.89 -12.85 -12.36
N ALA A 256 -8.26 -12.05 -13.21
CA ALA A 256 -8.62 -11.95 -14.61
C ALA A 256 -8.50 -13.31 -15.30
N SER A 257 -7.40 -14.02 -15.11
CA SER A 257 -7.13 -15.34 -15.70
C SER A 257 -8.15 -16.39 -15.29
N GLU A 258 -8.59 -16.38 -14.02
CA GLU A 258 -9.51 -17.39 -13.48
C GLU A 258 -10.97 -17.12 -13.78
N PHE A 259 -11.40 -15.85 -13.78
CA PHE A 259 -12.84 -15.51 -13.78
C PHE A 259 -13.32 -14.71 -15.00
N ALA A 260 -12.44 -13.89 -15.62
CA ALA A 260 -12.81 -13.06 -16.78
C ALA A 260 -11.57 -12.65 -17.57
N PRO A 261 -11.04 -13.53 -18.43
CA PRO A 261 -9.81 -13.25 -19.17
C PRO A 261 -9.87 -11.95 -19.97
N VAL A 262 -8.91 -11.07 -19.68
CA VAL A 262 -8.72 -9.78 -20.36
C VAL A 262 -7.23 -9.44 -20.35
N PRO A 263 -6.68 -8.79 -21.38
CA PRO A 263 -5.31 -8.30 -21.35
C PRO A 263 -5.05 -7.39 -20.16
N VAL A 264 -3.97 -7.65 -19.41
CA VAL A 264 -3.53 -6.85 -18.25
C VAL A 264 -2.11 -6.37 -18.48
N LEU A 265 -1.92 -5.06 -18.61
CA LEU A 265 -0.59 -4.44 -18.60
C LEU A 265 -0.21 -4.12 -17.16
N ARG A 266 0.82 -4.77 -16.65
CA ARG A 266 1.38 -4.51 -15.32
C ARG A 266 2.53 -3.50 -15.42
N ILE A 267 2.36 -2.34 -14.83
CA ILE A 267 3.34 -1.27 -14.75
C ILE A 267 3.82 -1.18 -13.30
N GLY A 268 5.08 -1.49 -13.11
CA GLY A 268 5.77 -1.54 -11.81
C GLY A 268 7.26 -1.74 -12.00
N VAL A 269 7.97 -1.92 -10.91
CA VAL A 269 9.42 -2.17 -10.90
C VAL A 269 9.68 -3.54 -11.52
N ARG A 270 10.51 -3.59 -12.56
CA ARG A 270 10.95 -4.84 -13.19
C ARG A 270 11.96 -5.55 -12.30
N ASP A 271 12.24 -6.82 -12.59
CA ASP A 271 13.16 -7.68 -11.82
C ASP A 271 14.61 -7.16 -11.91
N ARG A 272 14.86 -6.04 -11.26
CA ARG A 272 16.19 -5.41 -11.13
C ARG A 272 16.22 -4.42 -9.97
N PHE A 273 17.38 -4.27 -9.37
CA PHE A 273 17.66 -3.18 -8.42
C PHE A 273 17.87 -1.84 -9.14
N SER A 274 17.76 -0.75 -8.39
CA SER A 274 18.18 0.57 -8.86
C SER A 274 19.68 0.61 -9.08
N HIS A 275 20.13 1.19 -10.19
CA HIS A 275 21.55 1.31 -10.50
C HIS A 275 22.24 2.38 -9.63
N HIS A 276 21.52 3.45 -9.31
CA HIS A 276 22.05 4.57 -8.55
C HIS A 276 21.05 5.05 -7.48
N CYS A 277 21.57 5.73 -6.46
CA CYS A 277 20.75 6.55 -5.57
C CYS A 277 20.45 7.88 -6.24
N GLY A 278 19.34 8.50 -5.89
CA GLY A 278 18.99 9.79 -6.46
C GLY A 278 17.70 10.36 -5.86
N SER A 279 17.10 11.34 -6.52
CA SER A 279 15.79 11.85 -6.13
C SER A 279 14.70 10.82 -6.41
N TYR A 280 13.57 11.01 -5.76
CA TYR A 280 12.38 10.17 -6.00
C TYR A 280 11.99 10.15 -7.50
N ASP A 281 11.94 11.31 -8.15
CA ASP A 281 11.58 11.41 -9.56
C ASP A 281 12.65 10.78 -10.48
N TYR A 282 13.93 10.83 -10.09
CA TYR A 282 14.99 10.11 -10.80
C TYR A 282 14.73 8.60 -10.80
N LEU A 283 14.39 8.02 -9.65
CA LEU A 283 14.12 6.58 -9.55
C LEU A 283 12.84 6.17 -10.28
N LEU A 284 11.79 6.98 -10.23
CA LEU A 284 10.61 6.73 -11.07
C LEU A 284 10.99 6.68 -12.55
N LYS A 285 11.80 7.61 -13.03
CA LYS A 285 12.27 7.64 -14.42
C LYS A 285 13.17 6.45 -14.74
N GLU A 286 14.12 6.11 -13.85
CA GLU A 286 15.01 4.95 -14.03
C GLU A 286 14.22 3.65 -14.19
N HIS A 287 13.13 3.49 -13.42
CA HIS A 287 12.30 2.29 -13.47
C HIS A 287 11.13 2.37 -14.46
N GLY A 288 11.03 3.46 -15.24
CA GLY A 288 9.96 3.63 -16.23
C GLY A 288 8.58 3.84 -15.63
N LEU A 289 8.51 4.46 -14.44
CA LEU A 289 7.30 4.79 -13.70
C LEU A 289 6.93 6.28 -13.77
N ASP A 290 7.66 7.07 -14.55
CA ASP A 290 7.25 8.43 -14.90
C ASP A 290 6.15 8.40 -15.99
N ARG A 291 5.38 9.49 -16.08
CA ARG A 291 4.21 9.57 -16.96
C ARG A 291 4.52 9.24 -18.42
N PHE A 292 5.65 9.75 -18.94
CA PHE A 292 6.04 9.52 -20.32
C PHE A 292 6.35 8.05 -20.60
N ALA A 293 7.16 7.43 -19.74
CA ALA A 293 7.53 6.02 -19.88
C ALA A 293 6.32 5.08 -19.74
N ILE A 294 5.40 5.40 -18.81
CA ILE A 294 4.14 4.67 -18.65
C ILE A 294 3.31 4.72 -19.94
N GLU A 295 3.18 5.90 -20.54
CA GLU A 295 2.41 6.05 -21.77
C GLU A 295 3.02 5.26 -22.93
N GLN A 296 4.35 5.30 -23.08
CA GLN A 296 5.04 4.49 -24.09
C GLN A 296 4.79 2.99 -23.88
N GLN A 297 4.78 2.51 -22.65
CA GLN A 297 4.45 1.13 -22.34
C GLN A 297 2.99 0.79 -22.74
N ILE A 298 2.03 1.68 -22.47
CA ILE A 298 0.63 1.47 -22.86
C ILE A 298 0.50 1.40 -24.38
N LEU A 299 1.09 2.34 -25.12
CA LEU A 299 1.03 2.37 -26.58
C LEU A 299 1.67 1.13 -27.20
N SER A 300 2.84 0.73 -26.73
CA SER A 300 3.53 -0.49 -27.18
C SER A 300 2.69 -1.74 -26.91
N PHE A 301 2.14 -1.89 -25.71
CA PHE A 301 1.31 -3.05 -25.37
C PHE A 301 0.03 -3.12 -26.19
N ARG A 302 -0.61 -1.96 -26.43
CA ARG A 302 -1.81 -1.89 -27.30
C ARG A 302 -1.54 -2.32 -28.73
N SER A 303 -0.36 -2.06 -29.28
CA SER A 303 0.00 -2.54 -30.61
C SER A 303 0.14 -4.04 -30.66
N THR A 304 0.66 -4.68 -29.60
CA THR A 304 0.84 -6.13 -29.49
C THR A 304 -0.49 -6.89 -29.38
N ILE A 305 -1.48 -6.36 -28.66
CA ILE A 305 -2.77 -7.05 -28.47
C ILE A 305 -3.77 -6.84 -29.62
N ARG A 306 -3.48 -5.94 -30.55
CA ARG A 306 -4.31 -5.70 -31.75
C ARG A 306 -3.84 -6.50 -32.98
N SER A 307 -2.63 -7.03 -32.91
CA SER A 307 -2.05 -7.95 -33.92
C SER A 307 -2.50 -9.38 -33.64
#